data_66f1d62df97cc6746c20b81ffc5d6bc4
#
_entry.id   66f1d62df97cc6746c20b81ffc5d6bc4
#
_cell.length_a   1.000
_cell.length_b   1.000
_cell.length_c   1.000
_cell.angle_alpha   90.00
_cell.angle_beta   90.00
_cell.angle_gamma   90.00
#
_symmetry.space_group_name_H-M   'P 1'
#
loop_
_entity.id
_entity.type
_entity.pdbx_description
1 polymer ?
#
loop_
_entity_poly.entity_id
_entity_poly.type
_entity_poly.pdbx_seq_one_letter_code
_entity_poly.pdbx_strand_id
1 'polypeptide(L)'
;MQNRKNPENGNSAPERKRGLVVSVLHEISRVAVRVKDVSMLLKEVLDILHAQMNLTRGTVTLKNGDVLVIRASHGLSDEERRRGVYRVGEGVTGDVAARGVSRVVEDISKSPDFLNRTGSRHMDVKTAFLCAPIVCRNSVIGTLSIDRENPTRYELKRDLKLLETIANIIAYAVSVLFLDMEENEKLNAENRDLRERIDQELRPENAIGSSPAMLKAYELISAAGSGSSHVLIRGEVGTGKDFAMRAIANAKMWRSRPLEILDCSTMRDSLIDAALFGSQSPSHRTRPGLVEKAENGIVYLDSMGLIGQPLQVKLLKFLTDGTYSRCGETKVRRSCARIIASTSGDLETRLRDGIIRPDFYYRISVFTINIPPLRQRRRDIPQLAKFFLQKHAALRGKKITAITPAAMNMLCAYHWPSNVRELENCIERAVIISAGPAIAESDLPPSLQTPQSTNTSKLKADENIDFKKMVENFEREIIIEVLAANGGNAAAAARQLSVTRRILNYKISKLDITPKTFKPKNAPKRAGR
;
A
#
# COMPACT_ATOMS: atom_id res chain seq x y z
N MET A 1 -19.28 -46.70 74.04
CA MET A 1 -20.65 -46.16 73.97
C MET A 1 -20.62 -44.82 73.17
N GLN A 2 -21.57 -44.70 72.29
CA GLN A 2 -22.01 -43.53 71.49
C GLN A 2 -21.22 -43.13 70.25
N ASN A 3 -21.72 -43.71 69.20
CA ASN A 3 -21.74 -43.27 67.82
C ASN A 3 -22.19 -41.80 67.69
N ARG A 4 -21.40 -40.94 66.98
CA ARG A 4 -21.88 -39.71 66.39
C ARG A 4 -21.70 -39.83 64.84
N LYS A 5 -22.81 -40.09 64.12
CA LYS A 5 -22.94 -39.98 62.73
C LYS A 5 -22.81 -38.49 62.31
N ASN A 6 -21.89 -38.18 61.42
CA ASN A 6 -21.88 -36.92 60.67
C ASN A 6 -23.01 -36.94 59.64
N PRO A 7 -23.80 -35.88 59.48
CA PRO A 7 -24.73 -35.78 58.36
C PRO A 7 -23.95 -35.36 57.12
N GLU A 8 -24.00 -36.21 56.10
CA GLU A 8 -23.53 -35.91 54.76
C GLU A 8 -24.22 -34.64 54.22
N ASN A 9 -23.42 -33.68 53.76
CA ASN A 9 -23.86 -32.50 53.02
C ASN A 9 -24.51 -32.92 51.70
N GLY A 10 -25.81 -33.08 51.71
CA GLY A 10 -26.65 -33.17 50.55
C GLY A 10 -26.81 -31.82 49.87
N ASN A 11 -25.82 -31.42 49.06
CA ASN A 11 -25.96 -30.25 48.21
C ASN A 11 -27.01 -30.58 47.14
N SER A 12 -28.22 -30.01 47.26
CA SER A 12 -29.40 -30.36 46.49
C SER A 12 -29.17 -30.09 44.98
N ALA A 13 -29.58 -31.03 44.13
CA ALA A 13 -29.48 -30.94 42.67
C ALA A 13 -29.96 -29.62 42.04
N PRO A 14 -30.92 -28.86 42.63
CA PRO A 14 -31.31 -27.52 42.13
C PRO A 14 -30.24 -26.44 42.33
N GLU A 15 -29.39 -26.48 43.37
CA GLU A 15 -28.32 -25.49 43.61
C GLU A 15 -27.14 -25.66 42.67
N ARG A 16 -26.71 -26.87 42.35
CA ARG A 16 -25.70 -27.17 41.32
C ARG A 16 -26.15 -26.71 39.95
N LYS A 17 -27.42 -26.88 39.60
CA LYS A 17 -27.98 -26.44 38.30
C LYS A 17 -28.13 -24.94 38.19
N ARG A 18 -28.38 -24.18 39.27
CA ARG A 18 -28.39 -22.71 39.31
C ARG A 18 -26.98 -22.14 39.15
N GLY A 19 -25.98 -22.74 39.78
CA GLY A 19 -24.57 -22.33 39.60
C GLY A 19 -24.08 -22.43 38.17
N LEU A 20 -24.52 -23.47 37.41
CA LEU A 20 -24.15 -23.66 36.03
C LEU A 20 -24.65 -22.51 35.12
N VAL A 21 -25.92 -22.10 35.30
CA VAL A 21 -26.50 -20.99 34.49
C VAL A 21 -25.75 -19.67 34.71
N VAL A 22 -25.41 -19.37 35.96
CA VAL A 22 -24.65 -18.17 36.31
C VAL A 22 -23.24 -18.23 35.71
N SER A 23 -22.59 -19.39 35.76
CA SER A 23 -21.26 -19.60 35.14
C SER A 23 -21.28 -19.36 33.62
N VAL A 24 -22.27 -19.92 32.91
CA VAL A 24 -22.45 -19.73 31.45
C VAL A 24 -22.60 -18.24 31.11
N LEU A 25 -23.50 -17.55 31.82
CA LEU A 25 -23.76 -16.13 31.56
C LEU A 25 -22.55 -15.26 31.87
N HIS A 26 -21.81 -15.57 32.92
CA HIS A 26 -20.57 -14.85 33.28
C HIS A 26 -19.51 -15.01 32.20
N GLU A 27 -19.30 -16.23 31.72
CA GLU A 27 -18.30 -16.53 30.67
C GLU A 27 -18.65 -15.87 29.35
N ILE A 28 -19.92 -15.96 28.92
CA ILE A 28 -20.40 -15.28 27.70
C ILE A 28 -20.26 -13.77 27.81
N SER A 29 -20.58 -13.17 28.96
CA SER A 29 -20.41 -11.72 29.18
C SER A 29 -18.95 -11.30 29.07
N ARG A 30 -17.99 -12.10 29.57
CA ARG A 30 -16.55 -11.83 29.42
C ARG A 30 -16.11 -11.87 27.96
N VAL A 31 -16.59 -12.84 27.19
CA VAL A 31 -16.31 -12.96 25.76
C VAL A 31 -16.89 -11.78 24.99
N ALA A 32 -18.12 -11.37 25.31
CA ALA A 32 -18.82 -10.24 24.67
C ALA A 32 -18.07 -8.91 24.80
N VAL A 33 -17.31 -8.72 25.90
CA VAL A 33 -16.49 -7.50 26.11
C VAL A 33 -15.11 -7.61 25.46
N ARG A 34 -14.54 -8.81 25.39
CA ARG A 34 -13.16 -9.04 24.94
C ARG A 34 -13.02 -9.10 23.43
N VAL A 35 -13.98 -9.74 22.74
CA VAL A 35 -13.88 -10.05 21.31
C VAL A 35 -14.41 -8.89 20.47
N LYS A 36 -13.58 -8.43 19.52
CA LYS A 36 -13.91 -7.30 18.62
C LYS A 36 -14.38 -7.73 17.22
N ASP A 37 -14.47 -9.02 16.97
CA ASP A 37 -14.96 -9.57 15.70
C ASP A 37 -16.26 -10.34 15.92
N VAL A 38 -17.29 -10.01 15.13
CA VAL A 38 -18.64 -10.61 15.28
C VAL A 38 -18.61 -12.11 15.06
N SER A 39 -17.91 -12.61 14.06
CA SER A 39 -17.87 -14.04 13.75
C SER A 39 -17.18 -14.85 14.83
N MET A 40 -16.09 -14.28 15.38
CA MET A 40 -15.34 -14.89 16.48
C MET A 40 -16.15 -14.88 17.78
N LEU A 41 -16.84 -13.78 18.09
CA LEU A 41 -17.76 -13.68 19.23
C LEU A 41 -18.84 -14.77 19.18
N LEU A 42 -19.54 -14.88 18.05
CA LEU A 42 -20.64 -15.85 17.90
C LEU A 42 -20.15 -17.29 18.00
N LYS A 43 -18.95 -17.59 17.51
CA LYS A 43 -18.34 -18.91 17.61
C LYS A 43 -17.98 -19.24 19.07
N GLU A 44 -17.27 -18.36 19.78
CA GLU A 44 -16.91 -18.58 21.20
C GLU A 44 -18.17 -18.78 22.07
N VAL A 45 -19.25 -18.03 21.82
CA VAL A 45 -20.52 -18.22 22.56
C VAL A 45 -21.10 -19.63 22.34
N LEU A 46 -21.11 -20.14 21.10
CA LEU A 46 -21.58 -21.48 20.81
C LEU A 46 -20.69 -22.56 21.43
N ASP A 47 -19.38 -22.37 21.46
CA ASP A 47 -18.43 -23.29 22.06
C ASP A 47 -18.61 -23.37 23.59
N ILE A 48 -18.88 -22.23 24.26
CA ILE A 48 -19.23 -22.19 25.71
C ILE A 48 -20.53 -22.92 25.97
N LEU A 49 -21.56 -22.70 25.15
CA LEU A 49 -22.85 -23.38 25.27
C LEU A 49 -22.71 -24.89 25.11
N HIS A 50 -21.92 -25.35 24.14
CA HIS A 50 -21.63 -26.77 23.95
C HIS A 50 -20.92 -27.37 25.17
N ALA A 51 -19.82 -26.73 25.61
CA ALA A 51 -18.99 -27.24 26.71
C ALA A 51 -19.75 -27.36 28.05
N GLN A 52 -20.64 -26.38 28.36
CA GLN A 52 -21.30 -26.32 29.67
C GLN A 52 -22.72 -26.91 29.66
N MET A 53 -23.41 -26.94 28.52
CA MET A 53 -24.79 -27.45 28.43
C MET A 53 -24.92 -28.79 27.70
N ASN A 54 -23.81 -29.35 27.23
CA ASN A 54 -23.77 -30.60 26.45
C ASN A 54 -24.77 -30.59 25.27
N LEU A 55 -24.71 -29.49 24.48
CA LEU A 55 -25.59 -29.33 23.32
C LEU A 55 -25.04 -30.12 22.14
N THR A 56 -25.90 -30.79 21.43
CA THR A 56 -25.50 -31.56 20.25
C THR A 56 -25.17 -30.64 19.08
N ARG A 57 -25.96 -29.57 18.89
CA ARG A 57 -25.79 -28.58 17.85
C ARG A 57 -26.27 -27.20 18.31
N GLY A 58 -25.60 -26.17 17.79
CA GLY A 58 -25.97 -24.78 17.98
C GLY A 58 -25.73 -23.96 16.72
N THR A 59 -26.61 -23.05 16.38
CA THR A 59 -26.44 -22.14 15.25
C THR A 59 -26.85 -20.72 15.60
N VAL A 60 -26.06 -19.75 15.11
CA VAL A 60 -26.43 -18.34 15.10
C VAL A 60 -26.59 -17.89 13.65
N THR A 61 -27.78 -17.42 13.32
CA THR A 61 -28.05 -16.78 12.02
C THR A 61 -28.09 -15.27 12.19
N LEU A 62 -27.61 -14.54 11.18
CA LEU A 62 -27.82 -13.11 11.08
C LEU A 62 -28.59 -12.78 9.80
N LYS A 63 -29.40 -11.72 9.88
CA LYS A 63 -30.21 -11.22 8.78
C LYS A 63 -29.35 -10.46 7.77
N ASN A 64 -29.55 -10.79 6.48
CA ASN A 64 -28.95 -10.09 5.36
C ASN A 64 -30.07 -9.82 4.33
N GLY A 65 -30.67 -8.61 4.37
CA GLY A 65 -31.92 -8.32 3.66
C GLY A 65 -33.07 -9.20 4.16
N ASP A 66 -33.73 -9.94 3.26
CA ASP A 66 -34.85 -10.84 3.58
C ASP A 66 -34.42 -12.30 3.85
N VAL A 67 -33.14 -12.57 3.98
CA VAL A 67 -32.61 -13.91 4.25
C VAL A 67 -31.81 -13.95 5.55
N LEU A 68 -31.85 -15.10 6.21
CA LEU A 68 -31.04 -15.44 7.38
C LEU A 68 -29.95 -16.39 6.95
N VAL A 69 -28.70 -16.04 7.24
CA VAL A 69 -27.50 -16.81 6.91
C VAL A 69 -26.81 -17.26 8.19
N ILE A 70 -26.41 -18.52 8.28
CA ILE A 70 -25.66 -19.03 9.42
C ILE A 70 -24.28 -18.37 9.46
N ARG A 71 -24.03 -17.55 10.48
CA ARG A 71 -22.74 -16.87 10.73
C ARG A 71 -21.81 -17.70 11.60
N ALA A 72 -22.37 -18.40 12.57
CA ALA A 72 -21.61 -19.31 13.43
C ALA A 72 -22.41 -20.58 13.67
N SER A 73 -21.74 -21.72 13.79
CA SER A 73 -22.34 -23.00 14.10
C SER A 73 -21.40 -23.87 14.91
N HIS A 74 -21.98 -24.71 15.78
CA HIS A 74 -21.32 -25.83 16.43
C HIS A 74 -21.98 -27.12 15.99
N GLY A 75 -21.20 -28.16 15.64
CA GLY A 75 -21.72 -29.45 15.19
C GLY A 75 -22.19 -29.50 13.73
N LEU A 76 -21.81 -28.52 12.90
CA LEU A 76 -22.06 -28.50 11.45
C LEU A 76 -20.76 -28.43 10.66
N SER A 77 -20.69 -29.15 9.55
CA SER A 77 -19.63 -29.00 8.55
C SER A 77 -19.80 -27.69 7.74
N ASP A 78 -18.75 -27.28 7.02
CA ASP A 78 -18.79 -26.06 6.21
C ASP A 78 -19.83 -26.15 5.06
N GLU A 79 -20.05 -27.34 4.50
CA GLU A 79 -21.07 -27.56 3.46
C GLU A 79 -22.51 -27.46 4.03
N GLU A 80 -22.74 -28.06 5.19
CA GLU A 80 -24.01 -27.99 5.91
C GLU A 80 -24.35 -26.56 6.32
N ARG A 81 -23.34 -25.81 6.79
CA ARG A 81 -23.48 -24.39 7.14
C ARG A 81 -23.88 -23.55 5.93
N ARG A 82 -23.28 -23.77 4.74
CA ARG A 82 -23.62 -23.03 3.51
C ARG A 82 -25.04 -23.31 3.03
N ARG A 83 -25.55 -24.51 3.24
CA ARG A 83 -26.95 -24.89 2.89
C ARG A 83 -27.97 -24.23 3.83
N GLY A 84 -27.57 -23.83 5.03
CA GLY A 84 -28.43 -23.24 6.05
C GLY A 84 -28.80 -21.77 5.78
N VAL A 85 -29.56 -21.55 4.71
CA VAL A 85 -30.13 -20.23 4.36
C VAL A 85 -31.65 -20.31 4.47
N TYR A 86 -32.26 -19.38 5.22
CA TYR A 86 -33.70 -19.33 5.47
C TYR A 86 -34.25 -17.97 5.06
N ARG A 87 -35.46 -17.91 4.51
CA ARG A 87 -36.15 -16.63 4.31
C ARG A 87 -36.85 -16.21 5.59
N VAL A 88 -37.03 -14.93 5.81
CA VAL A 88 -37.82 -14.40 6.92
C VAL A 88 -39.26 -14.89 6.75
N GLY A 89 -39.83 -15.53 7.81
CA GLY A 89 -41.14 -16.18 7.78
C GLY A 89 -41.12 -17.65 7.36
N GLU A 90 -39.99 -18.20 6.91
CA GLU A 90 -39.90 -19.57 6.40
C GLU A 90 -39.41 -20.55 7.48
N GLY A 91 -40.22 -21.56 7.76
CA GLY A 91 -39.93 -22.59 8.78
C GLY A 91 -39.86 -22.00 10.20
N VAL A 92 -39.30 -22.74 11.16
CA VAL A 92 -39.22 -22.31 12.56
C VAL A 92 -38.24 -21.12 12.71
N THR A 93 -37.08 -21.18 12.09
CA THR A 93 -36.04 -20.13 12.19
C THR A 93 -36.51 -18.82 11.56
N GLY A 94 -37.14 -18.90 10.35
CA GLY A 94 -37.66 -17.72 9.69
C GLY A 94 -38.88 -17.12 10.39
N ASP A 95 -39.75 -17.93 10.98
CA ASP A 95 -40.90 -17.46 11.76
C ASP A 95 -40.48 -16.73 13.03
N VAL A 96 -39.50 -17.25 13.77
CA VAL A 96 -38.88 -16.56 14.91
C VAL A 96 -38.29 -15.22 14.50
N ALA A 97 -37.63 -15.18 13.35
CA ALA A 97 -37.07 -13.93 12.83
C ALA A 97 -38.15 -12.91 12.39
N ALA A 98 -39.28 -13.38 11.87
CA ALA A 98 -40.39 -12.52 11.45
C ALA A 98 -41.20 -11.97 12.63
N ARG A 99 -41.49 -12.80 13.63
CA ARG A 99 -42.36 -12.46 14.76
C ARG A 99 -41.62 -11.88 15.96
N GLY A 100 -40.31 -12.13 16.08
CA GLY A 100 -39.53 -11.73 17.26
C GLY A 100 -39.91 -12.52 18.52
N VAL A 101 -40.49 -13.70 18.40
CA VAL A 101 -40.95 -14.53 19.53
C VAL A 101 -40.26 -15.89 19.45
N SER A 102 -39.71 -16.33 20.58
CA SER A 102 -39.03 -17.63 20.68
C SER A 102 -39.97 -18.80 20.43
N ARG A 103 -39.49 -19.86 19.77
CA ARG A 103 -40.22 -21.09 19.53
C ARG A 103 -39.47 -22.31 20.03
N VAL A 104 -40.27 -23.29 20.55
CA VAL A 104 -39.79 -24.61 20.92
C VAL A 104 -40.55 -25.64 20.10
N VAL A 105 -39.80 -26.52 19.45
CA VAL A 105 -40.34 -27.73 18.79
C VAL A 105 -39.90 -28.91 19.65
N GLU A 106 -40.86 -29.58 20.32
CA GLU A 106 -40.55 -30.67 21.28
C GLU A 106 -40.01 -31.93 20.56
N ASP A 107 -40.34 -32.09 19.29
CA ASP A 107 -39.90 -33.21 18.44
C ASP A 107 -39.86 -32.77 16.98
N ILE A 108 -38.67 -32.64 16.44
CA ILE A 108 -38.45 -32.16 15.04
C ILE A 108 -39.01 -33.14 14.00
N SER A 109 -39.08 -34.44 14.33
CA SER A 109 -39.60 -35.49 13.41
C SER A 109 -41.09 -35.39 13.18
N LYS A 110 -41.84 -34.76 14.10
CA LYS A 110 -43.30 -34.61 14.08
C LYS A 110 -43.78 -33.23 13.67
N SER A 111 -42.85 -32.27 13.44
CA SER A 111 -43.20 -30.88 13.13
C SER A 111 -43.11 -30.62 11.62
N PRO A 112 -44.23 -30.33 10.94
CA PRO A 112 -44.22 -30.05 9.51
C PRO A 112 -43.52 -28.72 9.17
N ASP A 113 -43.45 -27.77 10.14
CA ASP A 113 -42.81 -26.46 9.98
C ASP A 113 -41.29 -26.53 10.13
N PHE A 114 -40.72 -27.66 10.55
CA PHE A 114 -39.30 -27.81 10.74
C PHE A 114 -38.59 -28.17 9.44
N LEU A 115 -37.77 -27.24 8.94
CA LEU A 115 -36.98 -27.41 7.70
C LEU A 115 -35.57 -27.91 8.02
N ASN A 116 -35.24 -29.16 7.70
CA ASN A 116 -33.87 -29.67 7.84
C ASN A 116 -32.98 -29.26 6.64
N ARG A 117 -32.81 -27.94 6.41
CA ARG A 117 -32.04 -27.43 5.24
C ARG A 117 -30.57 -27.76 5.30
N THR A 118 -30.00 -27.85 6.48
CA THR A 118 -28.61 -28.25 6.65
C THR A 118 -28.37 -29.71 6.27
N GLY A 119 -29.41 -30.54 6.36
CA GLY A 119 -29.34 -31.99 6.14
C GLY A 119 -28.55 -32.75 7.22
N SER A 120 -28.21 -32.07 8.33
CA SER A 120 -27.32 -32.60 9.38
C SER A 120 -28.03 -33.40 10.46
N ARG A 121 -29.37 -33.43 10.49
CA ARG A 121 -30.15 -34.06 11.56
C ARG A 121 -30.71 -35.40 11.13
N HIS A 122 -30.42 -36.45 11.94
CA HIS A 122 -31.02 -37.76 11.81
C HIS A 122 -32.38 -37.78 12.52
N MET A 123 -33.41 -38.26 11.86
CA MET A 123 -34.79 -38.26 12.38
C MET A 123 -35.09 -39.43 13.32
N ASP A 124 -34.11 -40.29 13.59
CA ASP A 124 -34.29 -41.54 14.37
C ASP A 124 -34.24 -41.29 15.91
N VAL A 125 -33.74 -40.13 16.32
CA VAL A 125 -33.64 -39.76 17.74
C VAL A 125 -34.62 -38.62 18.01
N LYS A 126 -35.43 -38.73 19.08
CA LYS A 126 -36.28 -37.62 19.53
C LYS A 126 -35.44 -36.40 19.89
N THR A 127 -35.45 -35.43 19.01
CA THR A 127 -34.68 -34.19 19.17
C THR A 127 -35.63 -33.00 19.26
N ALA A 128 -35.45 -32.15 20.27
CA ALA A 128 -36.14 -30.88 20.37
C ALA A 128 -35.27 -29.75 19.79
N PHE A 129 -35.93 -28.80 19.16
CA PHE A 129 -35.29 -27.58 18.60
C PHE A 129 -35.82 -26.34 19.33
N LEU A 130 -34.93 -25.56 19.87
CA LEU A 130 -35.22 -24.28 20.51
C LEU A 130 -34.62 -23.16 19.67
N CYS A 131 -35.39 -22.11 19.42
CA CYS A 131 -34.95 -20.96 18.65
C CYS A 131 -35.42 -19.67 19.33
N ALA A 132 -34.46 -18.77 19.62
CA ALA A 132 -34.73 -17.46 20.20
C ALA A 132 -34.27 -16.34 19.24
N PRO A 133 -35.03 -15.24 19.13
CA PRO A 133 -34.65 -14.10 18.30
C PRO A 133 -33.52 -13.31 18.96
N ILE A 134 -32.60 -12.80 18.15
CA ILE A 134 -31.59 -11.82 18.54
C ILE A 134 -32.16 -10.45 18.16
N VAL A 135 -32.62 -9.70 19.16
CA VAL A 135 -33.34 -8.43 18.96
C VAL A 135 -32.44 -7.26 19.34
N CYS A 136 -32.19 -6.35 18.40
CA CYS A 136 -31.47 -5.12 18.63
C CYS A 136 -32.35 -3.91 18.24
N ARG A 137 -32.50 -2.93 19.14
CA ARG A 137 -33.28 -1.69 18.89
C ARG A 137 -34.66 -1.95 18.24
N ASN A 138 -35.42 -2.87 18.80
CA ASN A 138 -36.76 -3.24 18.33
C ASN A 138 -36.82 -3.95 16.97
N SER A 139 -35.69 -4.38 16.40
CA SER A 139 -35.63 -5.16 15.18
C SER A 139 -34.92 -6.49 15.40
N VAL A 140 -35.41 -7.56 14.76
CA VAL A 140 -34.72 -8.85 14.80
C VAL A 140 -33.57 -8.82 13.83
N ILE A 141 -32.34 -8.95 14.35
CA ILE A 141 -31.10 -8.98 13.57
C ILE A 141 -30.65 -10.42 13.24
N GLY A 142 -31.23 -11.42 13.90
CA GLY A 142 -30.87 -12.82 13.71
C GLY A 142 -31.59 -13.75 14.66
N THR A 143 -31.16 -15.01 14.69
CA THR A 143 -31.68 -16.02 15.63
C THR A 143 -30.56 -16.85 16.23
N LEU A 144 -30.74 -17.27 17.47
CA LEU A 144 -29.91 -18.26 18.16
C LEU A 144 -30.72 -19.53 18.34
N SER A 145 -30.24 -20.67 17.86
CA SER A 145 -30.95 -21.96 17.98
C SER A 145 -30.04 -23.07 18.47
N ILE A 146 -30.62 -24.00 19.19
CA ILE A 146 -29.96 -25.17 19.74
C ILE A 146 -30.81 -26.43 19.59
N ASP A 147 -30.14 -27.58 19.46
CA ASP A 147 -30.73 -28.91 19.46
C ASP A 147 -30.55 -29.61 20.81
N ARG A 148 -31.57 -30.30 21.29
CA ARG A 148 -31.58 -31.09 22.52
C ARG A 148 -32.09 -32.47 22.27
N GLU A 149 -31.32 -33.50 22.64
CA GLU A 149 -31.76 -34.90 22.56
C GLU A 149 -32.51 -35.32 23.83
N ASN A 150 -33.68 -35.94 23.67
CA ASN A 150 -34.52 -36.49 24.72
C ASN A 150 -34.74 -35.57 25.94
N PRO A 151 -35.05 -34.26 25.79
CA PRO A 151 -35.22 -33.37 26.92
C PRO A 151 -36.57 -33.59 27.64
N THR A 152 -36.60 -33.29 28.93
CA THR A 152 -37.83 -33.14 29.71
C THR A 152 -38.49 -31.78 29.43
N ARG A 153 -39.81 -31.63 29.63
CA ARG A 153 -40.52 -30.34 29.49
C ARG A 153 -39.95 -29.25 30.43
N TYR A 154 -39.47 -29.62 31.59
CA TYR A 154 -38.82 -28.68 32.52
C TYR A 154 -37.51 -28.16 31.97
N GLU A 155 -36.68 -29.01 31.41
CA GLU A 155 -35.44 -28.64 30.74
C GLU A 155 -35.64 -27.71 29.56
N LEU A 156 -36.62 -27.98 28.72
CA LEU A 156 -36.96 -27.11 27.57
C LEU A 156 -37.33 -25.70 28.00
N LYS A 157 -38.16 -25.53 29.04
CA LYS A 157 -38.53 -24.19 29.55
C LYS A 157 -37.33 -23.43 30.13
N ARG A 158 -36.48 -24.13 30.85
CA ARG A 158 -35.26 -23.55 31.42
C ARG A 158 -34.25 -23.14 30.34
N ASP A 159 -33.99 -24.02 29.38
CA ASP A 159 -33.04 -23.83 28.31
C ASP A 159 -33.50 -22.71 27.35
N LEU A 160 -34.81 -22.59 27.10
CA LEU A 160 -35.37 -21.48 26.33
C LEU A 160 -35.07 -20.12 27.02
N LYS A 161 -35.34 -20.03 28.33
CA LYS A 161 -35.13 -18.80 29.09
C LYS A 161 -33.66 -18.39 29.13
N LEU A 162 -32.75 -19.36 29.21
CA LEU A 162 -31.32 -19.14 29.11
C LEU A 162 -30.92 -18.67 27.70
N LEU A 163 -31.47 -19.33 26.67
CA LEU A 163 -31.21 -18.99 25.26
C LEU A 163 -31.64 -17.55 24.95
N GLU A 164 -32.80 -17.12 25.44
CA GLU A 164 -33.30 -15.74 25.30
C GLU A 164 -32.35 -14.73 25.97
N THR A 165 -31.86 -15.07 27.18
CA THR A 165 -30.90 -14.20 27.88
C THR A 165 -29.59 -14.06 27.09
N ILE A 166 -29.09 -15.16 26.55
CA ILE A 166 -27.88 -15.17 25.73
C ILE A 166 -28.10 -14.43 24.41
N ALA A 167 -29.24 -14.61 23.77
CA ALA A 167 -29.59 -13.87 22.56
C ALA A 167 -29.59 -12.35 22.79
N ASN A 168 -30.05 -11.88 23.96
CA ASN A 168 -29.99 -10.47 24.33
C ASN A 168 -28.55 -9.97 24.55
N ILE A 169 -27.67 -10.79 25.17
CA ILE A 169 -26.25 -10.45 25.34
C ILE A 169 -25.57 -10.35 23.96
N ILE A 170 -25.83 -11.32 23.08
CA ILE A 170 -25.31 -11.30 21.70
C ILE A 170 -25.82 -10.05 20.97
N ALA A 171 -27.11 -9.72 21.07
CA ALA A 171 -27.72 -8.57 20.42
C ALA A 171 -27.00 -7.27 20.83
N TYR A 172 -26.75 -7.10 22.12
CA TYR A 172 -26.03 -5.93 22.66
C TYR A 172 -24.59 -5.88 22.14
N ALA A 173 -23.84 -6.98 22.26
CA ALA A 173 -22.45 -7.04 21.82
C ALA A 173 -22.30 -6.78 20.32
N VAL A 174 -23.15 -7.39 19.50
CA VAL A 174 -23.16 -7.18 18.05
C VAL A 174 -23.51 -5.73 17.70
N SER A 175 -24.47 -5.11 18.42
CA SER A 175 -24.83 -3.71 18.18
C SER A 175 -23.69 -2.72 18.48
N VAL A 176 -22.93 -2.96 19.55
CA VAL A 176 -21.74 -2.15 19.89
C VAL A 176 -20.67 -2.29 18.82
N LEU A 177 -20.39 -3.51 18.36
CA LEU A 177 -19.38 -3.75 17.32
C LEU A 177 -19.76 -3.09 15.98
N PHE A 178 -21.04 -3.11 15.59
CA PHE A 178 -21.49 -2.41 14.39
C PHE A 178 -21.36 -0.89 14.50
N LEU A 179 -21.65 -0.31 15.67
CA LEU A 179 -21.49 1.12 15.90
C LEU A 179 -20.02 1.54 15.81
N ASP A 180 -19.11 0.78 16.42
CA ASP A 180 -17.68 1.03 16.35
C ASP A 180 -17.17 0.95 14.89
N MET A 181 -17.68 0.02 14.09
CA MET A 181 -17.33 -0.09 12.67
C MET A 181 -17.81 1.10 11.86
N GLU A 182 -19.07 1.53 12.04
CA GLU A 182 -19.64 2.70 11.34
C GLU A 182 -18.89 4.00 11.71
N GLU A 183 -18.55 4.17 12.97
CA GLU A 183 -17.81 5.35 13.44
C GLU A 183 -16.39 5.38 12.87
N ASN A 184 -15.70 4.24 12.87
CA ASN A 184 -14.38 4.11 12.26
C ASN A 184 -14.40 4.37 10.74
N GLU A 185 -15.43 3.90 10.03
CA GLU A 185 -15.59 4.16 8.59
C GLU A 185 -15.82 5.66 8.32
N LYS A 186 -16.66 6.33 9.12
CA LYS A 186 -16.89 7.79 9.03
C LYS A 186 -15.61 8.58 9.29
N LEU A 187 -14.90 8.26 10.38
CA LEU A 187 -13.65 8.92 10.73
C LEU A 187 -12.57 8.70 9.65
N ASN A 188 -12.50 7.52 9.07
CA ASN A 188 -11.57 7.23 7.97
C ASN A 188 -11.94 7.96 6.67
N ALA A 189 -13.22 8.14 6.40
CA ALA A 189 -13.70 8.92 5.25
C ALA A 189 -13.39 10.41 5.44
N GLU A 190 -13.68 10.97 6.62
CA GLU A 190 -13.38 12.37 6.96
C GLU A 190 -11.86 12.65 6.95
N ASN A 191 -11.05 11.75 7.51
CA ASN A 191 -9.60 11.85 7.43
C ASN A 191 -9.07 11.82 5.98
N ARG A 192 -9.71 11.04 5.08
CA ARG A 192 -9.35 11.06 3.67
C ARG A 192 -9.67 12.40 3.01
N ASP A 193 -10.88 12.91 3.23
CA ASP A 193 -11.32 14.20 2.67
C ASP A 193 -10.44 15.37 3.18
N LEU A 194 -10.15 15.40 4.47
CA LEU A 194 -9.28 16.41 5.06
C LEU A 194 -7.84 16.33 4.49
N ARG A 195 -7.30 15.14 4.31
CA ARG A 195 -5.98 14.96 3.67
C ARG A 195 -5.98 15.40 2.22
N GLU A 196 -7.02 15.07 1.46
CA GLU A 196 -7.14 15.49 0.07
C GLU A 196 -7.24 17.03 -0.07
N ARG A 197 -7.93 17.70 0.84
CA ARG A 197 -8.01 19.17 0.88
C ARG A 197 -6.67 19.81 1.23
N ILE A 198 -5.97 19.31 2.25
CA ILE A 198 -4.63 19.76 2.61
C ILE A 198 -3.65 19.53 1.45
N ASP A 199 -3.70 18.36 0.81
CA ASP A 199 -2.86 18.03 -0.34
C ASP A 199 -3.13 18.95 -1.54
N GLN A 200 -4.38 19.38 -1.76
CA GLN A 200 -4.73 20.33 -2.82
C GLN A 200 -4.24 21.75 -2.52
N GLU A 201 -4.33 22.21 -1.28
CA GLU A 201 -3.87 23.53 -0.86
C GLU A 201 -2.33 23.64 -0.87
N LEU A 202 -1.62 22.57 -0.51
CA LEU A 202 -0.16 22.54 -0.45
C LEU A 202 0.50 22.21 -1.80
N ARG A 203 -0.27 21.75 -2.79
CA ARG A 203 0.29 21.42 -4.11
C ARG A 203 0.70 22.67 -4.87
N PRO A 204 1.96 22.75 -5.33
CA PRO A 204 2.34 23.76 -6.31
C PRO A 204 1.49 23.64 -7.60
N GLU A 205 1.26 24.75 -8.26
CA GLU A 205 0.61 24.77 -9.58
C GLU A 205 1.32 23.80 -10.54
N ASN A 206 0.55 22.97 -11.25
CA ASN A 206 1.04 21.94 -12.16
C ASN A 206 1.84 20.79 -11.54
N ALA A 207 1.73 20.57 -10.23
CA ALA A 207 2.35 19.42 -9.58
C ALA A 207 1.63 18.12 -9.96
N ILE A 208 2.39 17.13 -10.42
CA ILE A 208 1.89 15.82 -10.85
C ILE A 208 2.50 14.74 -9.95
N GLY A 209 1.62 13.91 -9.39
CA GLY A 209 2.00 12.83 -8.48
C GLY A 209 1.29 12.95 -7.14
N SER A 210 0.92 11.81 -6.57
CA SER A 210 0.18 11.68 -5.31
C SER A 210 0.80 10.67 -4.37
N SER A 211 2.03 10.23 -4.67
CA SER A 211 2.75 9.32 -3.78
C SER A 211 3.11 10.01 -2.46
N PRO A 212 3.05 9.29 -1.31
CA PRO A 212 3.37 9.87 0.00
C PRO A 212 4.76 10.53 0.06
N ALA A 213 5.73 9.97 -0.68
CA ALA A 213 7.07 10.53 -0.74
C ALA A 213 7.10 11.88 -1.49
N MET A 214 6.28 12.03 -2.55
CA MET A 214 6.19 13.28 -3.30
C MET A 214 5.36 14.34 -2.57
N LEU A 215 4.31 13.93 -1.86
CA LEU A 215 3.52 14.85 -1.03
C LEU A 215 4.39 15.54 0.04
N LYS A 216 5.24 14.78 0.74
CA LYS A 216 6.22 15.37 1.68
C LYS A 216 7.16 16.37 1.01
N ALA A 217 7.57 16.09 -0.24
CA ALA A 217 8.41 17.04 -0.98
C ALA A 217 7.61 18.31 -1.33
N TYR A 218 6.33 18.21 -1.68
CA TYR A 218 5.47 19.37 -1.96
C TYR A 218 5.24 20.24 -0.72
N GLU A 219 5.02 19.62 0.45
CA GLU A 219 4.95 20.35 1.73
C GLU A 219 6.20 21.20 1.99
N LEU A 220 7.40 20.61 1.79
CA LEU A 220 8.67 21.33 1.95
C LEU A 220 8.84 22.40 0.88
N ILE A 221 8.41 22.17 -0.37
CA ILE A 221 8.44 23.16 -1.44
C ILE A 221 7.54 24.36 -1.10
N SER A 222 6.33 24.09 -0.60
CA SER A 222 5.39 25.13 -0.17
C SER A 222 5.95 25.95 1.00
N ALA A 223 6.50 25.28 2.02
CA ALA A 223 7.15 25.92 3.17
C ALA A 223 8.34 26.78 2.72
N ALA A 224 9.17 26.27 1.78
CA ALA A 224 10.26 27.04 1.18
C ALA A 224 9.74 28.26 0.41
N GLY A 225 8.61 28.16 -0.27
CA GLY A 225 7.97 29.27 -0.98
C GLY A 225 7.53 30.42 -0.08
N SER A 226 7.16 30.11 1.16
CA SER A 226 6.74 31.09 2.16
C SER A 226 7.90 31.68 2.98
N GLY A 227 9.09 31.08 2.90
CA GLY A 227 10.28 31.50 3.67
C GLY A 227 11.29 32.27 2.86
N SER A 228 12.28 32.87 3.55
CA SER A 228 13.42 33.60 2.95
C SER A 228 14.75 32.84 3.07
N SER A 229 14.81 31.74 3.81
CA SER A 229 16.04 30.95 4.00
C SER A 229 16.56 30.38 2.68
N HIS A 230 17.88 30.21 2.57
CA HIS A 230 18.50 29.48 1.46
C HIS A 230 18.00 28.03 1.43
N VAL A 231 17.90 27.42 0.25
CA VAL A 231 17.32 26.07 0.05
C VAL A 231 18.30 25.20 -0.75
N LEU A 232 18.46 23.95 -0.31
CA LEU A 232 19.15 22.91 -1.04
C LEU A 232 18.15 21.88 -1.56
N ILE A 233 18.03 21.71 -2.88
CA ILE A 233 17.19 20.71 -3.53
C ILE A 233 18.08 19.53 -3.92
N ARG A 234 17.80 18.36 -3.35
CA ARG A 234 18.52 17.11 -3.62
C ARG A 234 17.66 16.13 -4.40
N GLY A 235 18.27 15.41 -5.30
CA GLY A 235 17.61 14.36 -6.06
C GLY A 235 18.41 13.97 -7.29
N GLU A 236 18.23 12.74 -7.75
CA GLU A 236 18.92 12.23 -8.94
C GLU A 236 18.65 13.10 -10.18
N VAL A 237 19.44 12.88 -11.23
CA VAL A 237 19.22 13.53 -12.53
C VAL A 237 17.81 13.22 -13.03
N GLY A 238 17.09 14.24 -13.51
CA GLY A 238 15.77 14.08 -14.09
C GLY A 238 14.62 13.83 -13.11
N THR A 239 14.82 13.98 -11.78
CA THR A 239 13.74 13.79 -10.78
C THR A 239 12.74 14.94 -10.72
N GLY A 240 13.05 16.12 -11.28
CA GLY A 240 12.19 17.30 -11.25
C GLY A 240 12.68 18.42 -10.32
N LYS A 241 14.00 18.55 -10.07
CA LYS A 241 14.58 19.63 -9.25
C LYS A 241 14.24 21.02 -9.82
N ASP A 242 14.24 21.17 -11.14
CA ASP A 242 13.84 22.43 -11.82
C ASP A 242 12.38 22.78 -11.58
N PHE A 243 11.50 21.76 -11.52
CA PHE A 243 10.11 21.97 -11.14
C PHE A 243 10.00 22.51 -9.72
N ALA A 244 10.72 21.90 -8.76
CA ALA A 244 10.72 22.34 -7.37
C ALA A 244 11.22 23.79 -7.23
N MET A 245 12.29 24.15 -7.93
CA MET A 245 12.81 25.53 -7.96
C MET A 245 11.78 26.51 -8.53
N ARG A 246 11.16 26.18 -9.68
CA ARG A 246 10.12 27.02 -10.28
C ARG A 246 8.90 27.18 -9.39
N ALA A 247 8.49 26.12 -8.69
CA ALA A 247 7.39 26.17 -7.75
C ALA A 247 7.67 27.12 -6.58
N ILE A 248 8.89 27.10 -6.03
CA ILE A 248 9.33 28.05 -5.00
C ILE A 248 9.36 29.49 -5.54
N ALA A 249 9.91 29.70 -6.75
CA ALA A 249 10.00 31.02 -7.37
C ALA A 249 8.62 31.61 -7.75
N ASN A 250 7.64 30.76 -8.07
CA ASN A 250 6.27 31.16 -8.38
C ASN A 250 5.40 31.37 -7.14
N ALA A 251 5.89 31.05 -5.94
CA ALA A 251 5.15 31.30 -4.71
C ALA A 251 4.85 32.80 -4.53
N LYS A 252 3.75 33.12 -3.87
CA LYS A 252 3.22 34.49 -3.71
C LYS A 252 4.29 35.51 -3.28
N MET A 253 5.20 35.10 -2.43
CA MET A 253 6.28 35.97 -1.91
C MET A 253 7.35 36.30 -2.95
N TRP A 254 7.56 35.42 -3.96
CA TRP A 254 8.69 35.47 -4.89
C TRP A 254 8.30 35.74 -6.34
N ARG A 255 7.04 35.55 -6.71
CA ARG A 255 6.52 35.58 -8.09
C ARG A 255 6.82 36.87 -8.88
N SER A 256 6.90 38.01 -8.20
CA SER A 256 7.21 39.30 -8.82
C SER A 256 8.67 39.69 -8.73
N ARG A 257 9.52 38.82 -8.16
CA ARG A 257 10.94 39.10 -7.93
C ARG A 257 11.82 38.48 -9.02
N PRO A 258 13.01 39.05 -9.30
CA PRO A 258 13.90 38.52 -10.32
C PRO A 258 14.38 37.10 -9.95
N LEU A 259 14.41 36.21 -10.98
CA LEU A 259 14.96 34.88 -10.89
C LEU A 259 16.11 34.75 -11.90
N GLU A 260 17.33 34.54 -11.38
CA GLU A 260 18.51 34.29 -12.19
C GLU A 260 18.95 32.83 -12.02
N ILE A 261 19.32 32.18 -13.13
CA ILE A 261 19.68 30.75 -13.16
C ILE A 261 21.13 30.61 -13.62
N LEU A 262 21.90 29.80 -12.90
CA LEU A 262 23.29 29.46 -13.22
C LEU A 262 23.47 27.92 -13.16
N ASP A 263 23.85 27.32 -14.28
CA ASP A 263 24.27 25.93 -14.34
C ASP A 263 25.78 25.80 -14.07
N CYS A 264 26.11 25.22 -12.93
CA CYS A 264 27.50 25.02 -12.51
C CYS A 264 28.18 23.83 -13.19
N SER A 265 27.45 23.00 -13.92
CA SER A 265 28.00 21.81 -14.60
C SER A 265 28.73 22.16 -15.91
N THR A 266 28.40 23.29 -16.51
CA THR A 266 28.86 23.67 -17.85
C THR A 266 30.04 24.63 -17.86
N MET A 267 30.45 25.16 -16.72
CA MET A 267 31.43 26.23 -16.59
C MET A 267 32.56 25.87 -15.63
N ARG A 268 33.76 26.50 -15.84
CA ARG A 268 34.86 26.46 -14.86
C ARG A 268 34.56 27.40 -13.69
N ASP A 269 35.13 27.13 -12.52
CA ASP A 269 34.93 27.92 -11.29
C ASP A 269 35.17 29.42 -11.47
N SER A 270 36.19 29.80 -12.24
CA SER A 270 36.51 31.22 -12.50
C SER A 270 35.39 31.92 -13.31
N LEU A 271 34.72 31.20 -14.20
CA LEU A 271 33.60 31.75 -14.96
C LEU A 271 32.33 31.78 -14.11
N ILE A 272 32.13 30.78 -13.25
CA ILE A 272 31.00 30.72 -12.29
C ILE A 272 31.15 31.90 -11.32
N ASP A 273 32.35 32.13 -10.78
CA ASP A 273 32.67 33.27 -9.87
C ASP A 273 32.34 34.62 -10.53
N ALA A 274 32.84 34.83 -11.76
CA ALA A 274 32.58 36.06 -12.51
C ALA A 274 31.10 36.23 -12.91
N ALA A 275 30.41 35.16 -13.21
CA ALA A 275 28.97 35.20 -13.53
C ALA A 275 28.15 35.50 -12.26
N LEU A 276 28.45 34.83 -11.15
CA LEU A 276 27.71 34.96 -9.91
C LEU A 276 27.90 36.28 -9.21
N PHE A 277 29.18 36.69 -9.02
CA PHE A 277 29.55 37.89 -8.24
C PHE A 277 29.90 39.11 -9.10
N GLY A 278 30.02 38.91 -10.42
CA GLY A 278 30.44 39.96 -11.33
C GLY A 278 31.94 40.08 -11.49
N SER A 279 32.39 40.88 -12.44
CA SER A 279 33.81 41.12 -12.72
C SER A 279 34.07 42.58 -13.05
N GLN A 280 35.27 43.03 -12.66
CA GLN A 280 35.82 44.32 -13.02
C GLN A 280 37.07 44.09 -13.88
N SER A 281 37.03 44.55 -15.13
CA SER A 281 38.19 44.50 -16.03
C SER A 281 39.08 45.75 -15.85
N PRO A 282 40.38 45.62 -16.06
CA PRO A 282 41.29 46.80 -16.07
C PRO A 282 40.88 47.88 -17.09
N SER A 283 40.14 47.51 -18.14
CA SER A 283 39.58 48.41 -19.14
C SER A 283 38.27 49.12 -18.72
N HIS A 284 37.93 49.16 -17.43
CA HIS A 284 36.78 49.85 -16.82
C HIS A 284 35.39 49.33 -17.25
N ARG A 285 35.27 48.20 -17.95
CA ARG A 285 34.00 47.57 -18.22
C ARG A 285 33.60 46.68 -17.05
N THR A 286 32.75 47.20 -16.21
CA THR A 286 32.15 46.46 -15.09
C THR A 286 31.00 45.58 -15.59
N ARG A 287 31.01 44.28 -15.23
CA ARG A 287 29.88 43.38 -15.49
C ARG A 287 29.23 43.03 -14.15
N PRO A 288 27.96 43.40 -13.94
CA PRO A 288 27.23 43.03 -12.71
C PRO A 288 27.05 41.53 -12.66
N GLY A 289 27.18 40.94 -11.45
CA GLY A 289 26.93 39.53 -11.21
C GLY A 289 25.44 39.20 -11.06
N LEU A 290 25.11 37.89 -11.09
CA LEU A 290 23.71 37.40 -10.91
C LEU A 290 23.18 37.80 -9.54
N VAL A 291 23.98 37.81 -8.49
CA VAL A 291 23.55 38.26 -7.14
C VAL A 291 23.15 39.75 -7.10
N GLU A 292 23.70 40.59 -7.99
CA GLU A 292 23.28 41.98 -8.14
C GLU A 292 21.99 42.11 -8.94
N LYS A 293 21.88 41.35 -10.02
CA LYS A 293 20.68 41.33 -10.87
C LYS A 293 19.45 40.77 -10.14
N ALA A 294 19.69 39.77 -9.29
CA ALA A 294 18.67 39.15 -8.47
C ALA A 294 18.52 39.82 -7.10
N GLU A 295 18.80 41.11 -6.96
CA GLU A 295 18.62 41.83 -5.69
C GLU A 295 17.18 41.66 -5.18
N ASN A 296 17.03 41.23 -3.92
CA ASN A 296 15.77 40.84 -3.31
C ASN A 296 14.99 39.72 -4.05
N GLY A 297 15.63 39.02 -4.97
CA GLY A 297 15.10 37.92 -5.76
C GLY A 297 15.75 36.59 -5.42
N ILE A 298 15.81 35.72 -6.41
CA ILE A 298 16.34 34.35 -6.30
C ILE A 298 17.47 34.15 -7.28
N VAL A 299 18.58 33.57 -6.83
CA VAL A 299 19.62 32.98 -7.67
C VAL A 299 19.55 31.47 -7.52
N TYR A 300 19.31 30.76 -8.60
CA TYR A 300 19.33 29.31 -8.65
C TYR A 300 20.65 28.78 -9.15
N LEU A 301 21.30 27.95 -8.34
CA LEU A 301 22.56 27.28 -8.67
C LEU A 301 22.29 25.80 -8.96
N ASP A 302 22.23 25.42 -10.24
CA ASP A 302 22.08 24.01 -10.60
C ASP A 302 23.44 23.29 -10.52
N SER A 303 23.39 22.03 -10.05
CA SER A 303 24.57 21.17 -9.92
C SER A 303 25.70 21.75 -9.03
N MET A 304 25.32 22.45 -7.96
CA MET A 304 26.20 23.12 -7.02
C MET A 304 27.29 22.20 -6.42
N GLY A 305 27.05 20.91 -6.31
CA GLY A 305 28.03 19.95 -5.82
C GLY A 305 29.35 19.90 -6.63
N LEU A 306 29.40 20.48 -7.84
CA LEU A 306 30.57 20.46 -8.72
C LEU A 306 31.53 21.62 -8.52
N ILE A 307 31.18 22.64 -7.72
CA ILE A 307 32.00 23.81 -7.51
C ILE A 307 33.23 23.51 -6.66
N GLY A 308 34.36 24.14 -7.01
CA GLY A 308 35.63 23.97 -6.28
C GLY A 308 35.69 24.74 -4.96
N GLN A 309 36.65 24.38 -4.11
CA GLN A 309 36.79 24.94 -2.76
C GLN A 309 36.93 26.46 -2.71
N PRO A 310 37.67 27.14 -3.62
CA PRO A 310 37.78 28.60 -3.58
C PRO A 310 36.42 29.31 -3.72
N LEU A 311 35.56 28.79 -4.59
CA LEU A 311 34.22 29.34 -4.79
C LEU A 311 33.30 29.01 -3.62
N GLN A 312 33.45 27.82 -2.98
CA GLN A 312 32.74 27.48 -1.76
C GLN A 312 32.99 28.50 -0.63
N VAL A 313 34.25 28.99 -0.46
CA VAL A 313 34.58 29.99 0.54
C VAL A 313 33.85 31.32 0.28
N LYS A 314 33.82 31.78 -0.97
CA LYS A 314 33.08 33.00 -1.34
C LYS A 314 31.59 32.86 -1.14
N LEU A 315 31.03 31.72 -1.57
CA LEU A 315 29.61 31.40 -1.37
C LEU A 315 29.26 31.30 0.11
N LEU A 316 30.13 30.70 0.94
CA LEU A 316 29.91 30.61 2.38
C LEU A 316 29.79 32.01 3.01
N LYS A 317 30.68 32.94 2.64
CA LYS A 317 30.62 34.33 3.10
C LYS A 317 29.30 34.98 2.67
N PHE A 318 28.90 34.79 1.42
CA PHE A 318 27.64 35.31 0.92
C PHE A 318 26.40 34.70 1.65
N LEU A 319 26.38 33.38 1.87
CA LEU A 319 25.30 32.69 2.59
C LEU A 319 25.22 33.11 4.07
N THR A 320 26.33 33.58 4.66
CA THR A 320 26.38 33.97 6.07
C THR A 320 25.96 35.42 6.27
N ASP A 321 26.56 36.34 5.51
CA ASP A 321 26.48 37.79 5.76
C ASP A 321 25.82 38.55 4.61
N GLY A 322 25.54 37.91 3.48
CA GLY A 322 25.08 38.55 2.25
C GLY A 322 26.18 39.40 1.57
N THR A 323 27.47 39.26 2.01
CA THR A 323 28.58 40.06 1.50
C THR A 323 29.40 39.32 0.45
N TYR A 324 29.83 40.03 -0.57
CA TYR A 324 30.65 39.51 -1.66
C TYR A 324 31.57 40.59 -2.24
N SER A 325 32.54 40.20 -3.07
CA SER A 325 33.34 41.09 -3.90
C SER A 325 33.36 40.59 -5.33
N ARG A 326 33.38 41.50 -6.29
CA ARG A 326 33.53 41.12 -7.71
C ARG A 326 34.93 40.57 -7.98
N CYS A 327 35.05 39.78 -9.03
CA CYS A 327 36.35 39.31 -9.49
C CYS A 327 37.21 40.50 -9.92
N GLY A 328 38.45 40.62 -9.34
CA GLY A 328 39.37 41.73 -9.58
C GLY A 328 39.08 43.01 -8.79
N GLU A 329 38.11 42.98 -7.83
CA GLU A 329 37.78 44.11 -6.96
C GLU A 329 37.97 43.73 -5.49
N THR A 330 38.54 44.64 -4.69
CA THR A 330 38.66 44.48 -3.23
C THR A 330 37.49 45.06 -2.45
N LYS A 331 36.61 45.83 -3.12
CA LYS A 331 35.46 46.48 -2.50
C LYS A 331 34.41 45.43 -2.12
N VAL A 332 34.04 45.42 -0.83
CA VAL A 332 32.96 44.56 -0.32
C VAL A 332 31.62 45.19 -0.66
N ARG A 333 30.73 44.36 -1.20
CA ARG A 333 29.35 44.68 -1.56
C ARG A 333 28.41 43.82 -0.73
N ARG A 334 27.12 44.15 -0.70
CA ARG A 334 26.08 43.39 -0.05
C ARG A 334 24.91 43.21 -1.00
N SER A 335 24.27 42.00 -0.97
CA SER A 335 23.01 41.72 -1.65
C SER A 335 22.13 40.88 -0.77
N CYS A 336 20.82 41.08 -0.92
CA CYS A 336 19.75 40.30 -0.26
C CYS A 336 19.19 39.21 -1.17
N ALA A 337 19.94 38.79 -2.20
CA ALA A 337 19.54 37.69 -3.06
C ALA A 337 19.47 36.36 -2.31
N ARG A 338 18.38 35.62 -2.50
CA ARG A 338 18.18 34.30 -1.94
C ARG A 338 18.82 33.24 -2.83
N ILE A 339 19.59 32.32 -2.25
CA ILE A 339 20.18 31.20 -2.99
C ILE A 339 19.26 29.98 -2.87
N ILE A 340 18.91 29.40 -4.01
CA ILE A 340 18.36 28.04 -4.13
C ILE A 340 19.40 27.22 -4.87
N ALA A 341 19.91 26.16 -4.27
CA ALA A 341 20.91 25.31 -4.89
C ALA A 341 20.34 23.93 -5.18
N SER A 342 20.79 23.29 -6.25
CA SER A 342 20.46 21.90 -6.53
C SER A 342 21.69 21.00 -6.61
N THR A 343 21.50 19.73 -6.31
CA THR A 343 22.53 18.70 -6.49
C THR A 343 21.91 17.36 -6.88
N SER A 344 22.59 16.62 -7.75
CA SER A 344 22.24 15.25 -8.12
C SER A 344 23.14 14.20 -7.49
N GLY A 345 24.26 14.62 -6.89
CA GLY A 345 25.25 13.75 -6.28
C GLY A 345 25.06 13.55 -4.79
N ASP A 346 25.74 12.55 -4.26
CA ASP A 346 25.87 12.32 -2.82
C ASP A 346 26.88 13.33 -2.23
N LEU A 347 26.35 14.38 -1.59
CA LEU A 347 27.17 15.41 -0.96
C LEU A 347 27.93 14.87 0.26
N GLU A 348 27.42 13.87 0.94
CA GLU A 348 28.06 13.25 2.10
C GLU A 348 29.34 12.49 1.72
N THR A 349 29.34 11.81 0.59
CA THR A 349 30.54 11.19 0.05
C THR A 349 31.56 12.26 -0.34
N ARG A 350 31.16 13.32 -1.05
CA ARG A 350 32.05 14.44 -1.40
C ARG A 350 32.57 15.22 -0.19
N LEU A 351 31.81 15.26 0.89
CA LEU A 351 32.25 15.84 2.17
C LEU A 351 33.34 14.97 2.81
N ARG A 352 33.16 13.63 2.80
CA ARG A 352 34.17 12.68 3.30
C ARG A 352 35.47 12.74 2.49
N ASP A 353 35.34 12.88 1.18
CA ASP A 353 36.48 12.99 0.25
C ASP A 353 37.16 14.37 0.31
N GLY A 354 36.69 15.28 1.15
CA GLY A 354 37.24 16.63 1.29
C GLY A 354 37.00 17.55 0.08
N ILE A 355 36.18 17.16 -0.88
CA ILE A 355 35.83 17.97 -2.07
C ILE A 355 34.92 19.13 -1.65
N ILE A 356 33.97 18.85 -0.74
CA ILE A 356 33.08 19.86 -0.16
C ILE A 356 33.53 20.16 1.25
N ARG A 357 33.63 21.44 1.57
CA ARG A 357 33.99 21.90 2.90
C ARG A 357 32.84 21.67 3.89
N PRO A 358 33.12 21.24 5.13
CA PRO A 358 32.10 21.01 6.15
C PRO A 358 31.29 22.27 6.49
N ASP A 359 31.95 23.40 6.65
CA ASP A 359 31.33 24.69 6.98
C ASP A 359 30.32 25.13 5.88
N PHE A 360 30.69 24.96 4.62
CA PHE A 360 29.84 25.26 3.49
C PHE A 360 28.65 24.29 3.42
N TYR A 361 28.90 23.00 3.60
CA TYR A 361 27.83 21.97 3.60
C TYR A 361 26.75 22.27 4.65
N TYR A 362 27.15 22.52 5.90
CA TYR A 362 26.19 22.79 6.97
C TYR A 362 25.43 24.11 6.75
N ARG A 363 26.05 25.12 6.11
CA ARG A 363 25.38 26.39 5.85
C ARG A 363 24.33 26.30 4.73
N ILE A 364 24.58 25.55 3.67
CA ILE A 364 23.66 25.41 2.54
C ILE A 364 22.55 24.38 2.80
N SER A 365 22.81 23.41 3.67
CA SER A 365 21.88 22.29 3.96
C SER A 365 20.86 22.57 5.07
N VAL A 366 20.79 23.82 5.59
CA VAL A 366 19.85 24.20 6.65
C VAL A 366 18.38 23.88 6.28
N PHE A 367 17.99 24.17 5.05
CA PHE A 367 16.67 23.77 4.53
C PHE A 367 16.86 22.90 3.30
N THR A 368 16.66 21.60 3.48
CA THR A 368 16.89 20.61 2.42
C THR A 368 15.59 19.98 1.96
N ILE A 369 15.37 19.94 0.64
CA ILE A 369 14.24 19.29 -0.02
C ILE A 369 14.77 18.09 -0.80
N ASN A 370 14.36 16.89 -0.43
CA ASN A 370 14.72 15.67 -1.13
C ASN A 370 13.63 15.27 -2.12
N ILE A 371 13.94 15.26 -3.42
CA ILE A 371 13.03 14.80 -4.47
C ILE A 371 13.28 13.31 -4.70
N PRO A 372 12.29 12.43 -4.45
CA PRO A 372 12.48 10.99 -4.58
C PRO A 372 12.66 10.57 -6.04
N PRO A 373 13.51 9.56 -6.32
CA PRO A 373 13.63 8.99 -7.66
C PRO A 373 12.32 8.28 -8.08
N LEU A 374 12.07 8.18 -9.40
CA LEU A 374 10.81 7.70 -9.94
C LEU A 374 10.49 6.25 -9.52
N ARG A 375 11.53 5.41 -9.35
CA ARG A 375 11.39 4.03 -8.84
C ARG A 375 10.83 3.91 -7.41
N GLN A 376 10.95 4.96 -6.59
CA GLN A 376 10.36 5.03 -5.23
C GLN A 376 8.93 5.57 -5.23
N ARG A 377 8.48 6.16 -6.36
CA ARG A 377 7.13 6.71 -6.55
C ARG A 377 6.44 6.16 -7.79
N ARG A 378 6.48 4.84 -7.95
CA ARG A 378 5.90 4.14 -9.12
C ARG A 378 4.41 4.44 -9.33
N ARG A 379 3.68 4.74 -8.26
CA ARG A 379 2.26 5.15 -8.33
C ARG A 379 2.03 6.44 -9.10
N ASP A 380 3.04 7.29 -9.25
CA ASP A 380 2.95 8.54 -9.98
C ASP A 380 3.18 8.35 -11.49
N ILE A 381 3.79 7.22 -11.92
CA ILE A 381 4.11 6.96 -13.34
C ILE A 381 2.88 7.05 -14.23
N PRO A 382 1.71 6.45 -13.92
CA PRO A 382 0.53 6.56 -14.79
C PRO A 382 0.03 7.99 -14.98
N GLN A 383 0.10 8.82 -13.93
CA GLN A 383 -0.32 10.23 -13.99
C GLN A 383 0.67 11.05 -14.84
N LEU A 384 1.96 10.86 -14.63
CA LEU A 384 3.03 11.51 -15.39
C LEU A 384 2.98 11.11 -16.87
N ALA A 385 2.81 9.81 -17.17
CA ALA A 385 2.73 9.30 -18.53
C ALA A 385 1.52 9.88 -19.29
N LYS A 386 0.35 9.97 -18.65
CA LYS A 386 -0.85 10.59 -19.24
C LYS A 386 -0.64 12.08 -19.49
N PHE A 387 -0.02 12.79 -18.56
CA PHE A 387 0.28 14.21 -18.74
C PHE A 387 1.23 14.45 -19.91
N PHE A 388 2.33 13.69 -20.01
CA PHE A 388 3.26 13.82 -21.13
C PHE A 388 2.62 13.40 -22.46
N LEU A 389 1.77 12.37 -22.46
CA LEU A 389 0.99 12.01 -23.65
C LEU A 389 0.15 13.19 -24.12
N GLN A 390 -0.64 13.81 -23.25
CA GLN A 390 -1.50 14.94 -23.59
C GLN A 390 -0.67 16.13 -24.11
N LYS A 391 0.43 16.46 -23.40
CA LYS A 391 1.36 17.54 -23.77
C LYS A 391 1.92 17.34 -25.17
N HIS A 392 2.51 16.17 -25.45
CA HIS A 392 3.19 15.91 -26.71
C HIS A 392 2.22 15.63 -27.88
N ALA A 393 1.07 15.00 -27.60
CA ALA A 393 0.01 14.83 -28.62
C ALA A 393 -0.55 16.17 -29.07
N ALA A 394 -0.82 17.09 -28.14
CA ALA A 394 -1.29 18.44 -28.47
C ALA A 394 -0.26 19.23 -29.25
N LEU A 395 1.01 19.22 -28.85
CA LEU A 395 2.11 19.92 -29.58
C LEU A 395 2.29 19.43 -31.01
N ARG A 396 1.96 18.16 -31.31
CA ARG A 396 2.15 17.54 -32.61
C ARG A 396 0.85 17.40 -33.41
N GLY A 397 -0.28 17.86 -32.88
CA GLY A 397 -1.60 17.75 -33.50
C GLY A 397 -2.08 16.30 -33.72
N LYS A 398 -1.54 15.32 -32.97
CA LYS A 398 -1.92 13.91 -33.05
C LYS A 398 -3.12 13.62 -32.14
N LYS A 399 -4.05 12.78 -32.61
CA LYS A 399 -5.24 12.35 -31.87
C LYS A 399 -4.97 11.06 -31.05
N ILE A 400 -3.87 11.05 -30.28
CA ILE A 400 -3.53 9.94 -29.39
C ILE A 400 -4.03 10.31 -27.99
N THR A 401 -4.96 9.54 -27.45
CA THR A 401 -5.65 9.87 -26.19
C THR A 401 -5.40 8.86 -25.06
N ALA A 402 -4.81 7.70 -25.37
CA ALA A 402 -4.65 6.61 -24.41
C ALA A 402 -3.28 5.93 -24.52
N ILE A 403 -2.94 5.18 -23.49
CA ILE A 403 -1.81 4.23 -23.43
C ILE A 403 -2.44 2.88 -23.11
N THR A 404 -2.10 1.82 -23.84
CA THR A 404 -2.64 0.48 -23.59
C THR A 404 -2.27 -0.01 -22.19
N PRO A 405 -3.09 -0.87 -21.55
CA PRO A 405 -2.76 -1.43 -20.23
C PRO A 405 -1.42 -2.16 -20.21
N ALA A 406 -1.08 -2.88 -21.28
CA ALA A 406 0.17 -3.59 -21.39
C ALA A 406 1.37 -2.63 -21.49
N ALA A 407 1.29 -1.59 -22.32
CA ALA A 407 2.30 -0.53 -22.37
C ALA A 407 2.44 0.20 -21.02
N MET A 408 1.34 0.49 -20.32
CA MET A 408 1.37 1.11 -19.01
C MET A 408 2.06 0.22 -17.97
N ASN A 409 1.81 -1.09 -18.00
CA ASN A 409 2.49 -2.04 -17.11
C ASN A 409 4.00 -2.05 -17.34
N MET A 410 4.45 -2.00 -18.60
CA MET A 410 5.87 -1.90 -18.95
C MET A 410 6.49 -0.61 -18.40
N LEU A 411 5.80 0.53 -18.54
CA LEU A 411 6.25 1.82 -18.00
C LEU A 411 6.37 1.77 -16.47
N CYS A 412 5.42 1.13 -15.76
CA CYS A 412 5.44 0.99 -14.31
C CYS A 412 6.52 0.01 -13.79
N ALA A 413 6.88 -0.99 -14.59
CA ALA A 413 7.89 -1.99 -14.22
C ALA A 413 9.33 -1.49 -14.36
N TYR A 414 9.57 -0.55 -15.28
CA TYR A 414 10.92 -0.05 -15.58
C TYR A 414 11.53 0.81 -14.46
N HIS A 415 12.86 0.80 -14.32
CA HIS A 415 13.56 1.45 -13.20
C HIS A 415 13.81 2.94 -13.38
N TRP A 416 13.74 3.45 -14.61
CA TRP A 416 13.92 4.86 -14.95
C TRP A 416 15.24 5.48 -14.42
N PRO A 417 16.41 5.07 -14.91
CA PRO A 417 17.71 5.61 -14.44
C PRO A 417 17.81 7.13 -14.51
N SER A 418 17.24 7.75 -15.54
CA SER A 418 17.16 9.21 -15.68
C SER A 418 15.79 9.78 -15.28
N ASN A 419 15.02 9.02 -14.49
CA ASN A 419 13.78 9.44 -13.82
C ASN A 419 12.72 10.02 -14.77
N VAL A 420 12.11 11.16 -14.40
CA VAL A 420 11.00 11.78 -15.14
C VAL A 420 11.42 12.26 -16.52
N ARG A 421 12.66 12.71 -16.66
CA ARG A 421 13.20 13.16 -17.98
C ARG A 421 13.22 12.01 -18.99
N GLU A 422 13.62 10.81 -18.55
CA GLU A 422 13.62 9.62 -19.41
C GLU A 422 12.20 9.17 -19.74
N LEU A 423 11.28 9.19 -18.77
CA LEU A 423 9.86 8.91 -19.01
C LEU A 423 9.25 9.88 -20.02
N GLU A 424 9.50 11.19 -19.89
CA GLU A 424 9.04 12.21 -20.84
C GLU A 424 9.54 11.93 -22.25
N ASN A 425 10.86 11.70 -22.41
CA ASN A 425 11.47 11.37 -23.71
C ASN A 425 10.91 10.08 -24.30
N CYS A 426 10.66 9.06 -23.46
CA CYS A 426 10.04 7.80 -23.86
C CYS A 426 8.64 8.01 -24.45
N ILE A 427 7.79 8.77 -23.72
CA ILE A 427 6.43 9.09 -24.17
C ILE A 427 6.46 9.98 -25.40
N GLU A 428 7.32 10.99 -25.47
CA GLU A 428 7.47 11.83 -26.66
C GLU A 428 7.81 11.00 -27.89
N ARG A 429 8.78 10.09 -27.78
CA ARG A 429 9.14 9.16 -28.87
C ARG A 429 7.97 8.27 -29.26
N ALA A 430 7.27 7.69 -28.28
CA ALA A 430 6.11 6.85 -28.55
C ALA A 430 5.00 7.62 -29.29
N VAL A 431 4.74 8.87 -28.92
CA VAL A 431 3.79 9.75 -29.62
C VAL A 431 4.23 10.00 -31.08
N ILE A 432 5.54 10.14 -31.36
CA ILE A 432 6.05 10.33 -32.71
C ILE A 432 5.80 9.09 -33.57
N ILE A 433 6.07 7.91 -33.05
CA ILE A 433 6.05 6.63 -33.77
C ILE A 433 4.63 6.09 -33.92
N SER A 434 3.79 6.24 -32.92
CA SER A 434 2.44 5.68 -32.89
C SER A 434 1.60 6.21 -34.05
N ALA A 435 0.98 5.28 -34.79
CA ALA A 435 0.03 5.56 -35.89
C ALA A 435 -1.43 5.41 -35.44
N GLY A 436 -1.68 4.83 -34.25
CA GLY A 436 -3.02 4.55 -33.72
C GLY A 436 -3.53 5.62 -32.75
N PRO A 437 -4.73 5.44 -32.20
CA PRO A 437 -5.33 6.34 -31.22
C PRO A 437 -4.78 6.12 -29.79
N ALA A 438 -3.94 5.09 -29.57
CA ALA A 438 -3.32 4.75 -28.31
C ALA A 438 -1.87 4.31 -28.51
N ILE A 439 -1.00 4.61 -27.53
CA ILE A 439 0.37 4.08 -27.48
C ILE A 439 0.32 2.58 -27.11
N ALA A 440 0.84 1.73 -27.99
CA ALA A 440 0.98 0.30 -27.78
C ALA A 440 2.40 -0.06 -27.28
N GLU A 441 2.59 -1.32 -26.90
CA GLU A 441 3.88 -1.86 -26.44
C GLU A 441 4.97 -1.75 -27.51
N SER A 442 4.59 -1.94 -28.79
CA SER A 442 5.48 -1.82 -29.94
C SER A 442 6.02 -0.40 -30.18
N ASP A 443 5.31 0.62 -29.66
CA ASP A 443 5.70 2.02 -29.80
C ASP A 443 6.74 2.43 -28.74
N LEU A 444 6.90 1.62 -27.68
CA LEU A 444 7.87 1.86 -26.62
C LEU A 444 9.29 1.44 -27.05
N PRO A 445 10.34 2.05 -26.49
CA PRO A 445 11.72 1.67 -26.76
C PRO A 445 12.01 0.19 -26.47
N PRO A 446 12.89 -0.46 -27.25
CA PRO A 446 13.27 -1.86 -27.04
C PRO A 446 13.78 -2.16 -25.63
N SER A 447 14.40 -1.20 -24.95
CA SER A 447 14.87 -1.33 -23.57
C SER A 447 13.73 -1.58 -22.55
N LEU A 448 12.50 -1.20 -22.86
CA LEU A 448 11.32 -1.51 -22.06
C LEU A 448 10.65 -2.82 -22.47
N GLN A 449 10.87 -3.27 -23.71
CA GLN A 449 10.26 -4.49 -24.28
C GLN A 449 10.96 -5.77 -23.84
N THR A 450 12.24 -5.70 -23.43
CA THR A 450 12.93 -6.84 -22.84
C THR A 450 12.41 -7.09 -21.41
N PRO A 451 12.06 -8.34 -21.03
CA PRO A 451 11.67 -8.65 -19.67
C PRO A 451 12.85 -8.33 -18.73
N GLN A 452 12.78 -7.21 -18.05
CA GLN A 452 13.78 -6.85 -17.05
C GLN A 452 13.46 -7.56 -15.73
N SER A 453 13.67 -8.84 -15.69
CA SER A 453 13.93 -9.59 -14.47
C SER A 453 15.37 -9.39 -13.97
N THR A 454 16.16 -8.56 -14.61
CA THR A 454 17.51 -8.25 -14.14
C THR A 454 17.46 -7.33 -12.93
N ASN A 455 17.48 -7.92 -11.75
CA ASN A 455 17.84 -7.30 -10.48
C ASN A 455 19.31 -6.80 -10.50
N THR A 456 19.68 -5.99 -11.48
CA THR A 456 20.99 -5.33 -11.57
C THR A 456 21.13 -4.16 -10.59
N SER A 457 20.10 -3.88 -9.77
CA SER A 457 20.12 -2.81 -8.77
C SER A 457 20.93 -3.13 -7.50
N LYS A 458 21.70 -4.22 -7.47
CA LYS A 458 22.57 -4.57 -6.32
C LYS A 458 24.07 -4.52 -6.62
N LEU A 459 24.48 -3.88 -7.69
CA LEU A 459 25.90 -3.61 -7.87
C LEU A 459 26.27 -2.42 -6.95
N LYS A 460 26.73 -2.74 -5.73
CA LYS A 460 27.48 -1.80 -4.91
C LYS A 460 28.81 -1.53 -5.64
N ALA A 461 29.16 -0.26 -5.75
CA ALA A 461 30.36 0.19 -6.46
C ALA A 461 31.69 -0.34 -5.89
N ASP A 462 31.67 -1.12 -4.80
CA ASP A 462 32.84 -1.61 -4.07
C ASP A 462 33.14 -3.12 -4.30
N GLU A 463 32.37 -3.84 -5.13
CA GLU A 463 32.69 -5.24 -5.41
C GLU A 463 33.40 -5.37 -6.77
N ASN A 464 34.55 -6.04 -6.77
CA ASN A 464 35.23 -6.47 -7.99
C ASN A 464 34.26 -7.28 -8.86
N ILE A 465 33.71 -6.64 -9.88
CA ILE A 465 32.67 -7.21 -10.74
C ILE A 465 33.33 -8.16 -11.73
N ASP A 466 33.17 -9.46 -11.49
CA ASP A 466 33.55 -10.47 -12.47
C ASP A 466 32.48 -10.49 -13.59
N PHE A 467 32.80 -9.81 -14.70
CA PHE A 467 31.95 -9.74 -15.88
C PHE A 467 31.53 -11.13 -16.38
N LYS A 468 32.40 -12.13 -16.28
CA LYS A 468 32.12 -13.50 -16.70
C LYS A 468 31.04 -14.15 -15.83
N LYS A 469 31.08 -13.96 -14.52
CA LYS A 469 30.04 -14.44 -13.59
C LYS A 469 28.70 -13.76 -13.82
N MET A 470 28.70 -12.46 -14.15
CA MET A 470 27.46 -11.74 -14.48
C MET A 470 26.80 -12.30 -15.75
N VAL A 471 27.55 -12.53 -16.79
CA VAL A 471 27.04 -13.14 -18.04
C VAL A 471 26.54 -14.57 -17.80
N GLU A 472 27.25 -15.37 -17.02
CA GLU A 472 26.82 -16.72 -16.65
C GLU A 472 25.54 -16.74 -15.82
N ASN A 473 25.36 -15.80 -14.87
CA ASN A 473 24.14 -15.66 -14.09
C ASN A 473 22.94 -15.25 -14.97
N PHE A 474 23.14 -14.31 -15.89
CA PHE A 474 22.12 -13.87 -16.82
C PHE A 474 21.68 -15.00 -17.78
N GLU A 475 22.65 -15.73 -18.35
CA GLU A 475 22.37 -16.91 -19.17
C GLU A 475 21.59 -17.98 -18.39
N ARG A 476 21.94 -18.18 -17.12
CA ARG A 476 21.28 -19.15 -16.23
C ARG A 476 19.81 -18.79 -15.99
N GLU A 477 19.52 -17.52 -15.69
CA GLU A 477 18.15 -17.04 -15.44
C GLU A 477 17.25 -17.22 -16.68
N ILE A 478 17.72 -16.81 -17.86
CA ILE A 478 16.97 -16.97 -19.12
C ILE A 478 16.68 -18.46 -19.40
N ILE A 479 17.66 -19.32 -19.22
CA ILE A 479 17.48 -20.75 -19.47
C ILE A 479 16.50 -21.38 -18.48
N ILE A 480 16.54 -21.00 -17.21
CA ILE A 480 15.60 -21.46 -16.17
C ILE A 480 14.16 -21.02 -16.50
N GLU A 481 13.97 -19.75 -16.87
CA GLU A 481 12.65 -19.21 -17.18
C GLU A 481 12.02 -19.91 -18.39
N VAL A 482 12.79 -20.08 -19.47
CA VAL A 482 12.30 -20.76 -20.67
C VAL A 482 12.09 -22.26 -20.44
N LEU A 483 12.90 -22.92 -19.62
CA LEU A 483 12.66 -24.32 -19.22
C LEU A 483 11.41 -24.45 -18.36
N ALA A 484 11.15 -23.53 -17.43
CA ALA A 484 9.96 -23.51 -16.61
C ALA A 484 8.69 -23.31 -17.47
N ALA A 485 8.69 -22.35 -18.40
CA ALA A 485 7.60 -22.10 -19.35
C ALA A 485 7.30 -23.32 -20.24
N ASN A 486 8.30 -24.12 -20.56
CA ASN A 486 8.16 -25.33 -21.39
C ASN A 486 8.08 -26.64 -20.58
N GLY A 487 7.80 -26.59 -19.28
CA GLY A 487 7.65 -27.77 -18.42
C GLY A 487 8.89 -28.68 -18.39
N GLY A 488 10.10 -28.11 -18.49
CA GLY A 488 11.36 -28.82 -18.50
C GLY A 488 11.73 -29.50 -19.85
N ASN A 489 11.00 -29.19 -20.92
CA ASN A 489 11.27 -29.73 -22.25
C ASN A 489 12.40 -28.94 -22.96
N ALA A 490 13.62 -29.42 -22.87
CA ALA A 490 14.81 -28.78 -23.48
C ALA A 490 14.74 -28.61 -25.02
N ALA A 491 13.98 -29.44 -25.74
CA ALA A 491 13.83 -29.30 -27.19
C ALA A 491 12.85 -28.13 -27.55
N ALA A 492 11.80 -27.93 -26.78
CA ALA A 492 10.90 -26.78 -26.93
C ALA A 492 11.58 -25.46 -26.50
N ALA A 493 12.30 -25.50 -25.39
CA ALA A 493 13.09 -24.37 -24.89
C ALA A 493 14.17 -23.91 -25.89
N ALA A 494 14.89 -24.86 -26.54
CA ALA A 494 15.90 -24.55 -27.56
C ALA A 494 15.27 -23.81 -28.77
N ARG A 495 14.10 -24.26 -29.21
CA ARG A 495 13.36 -23.58 -30.32
C ARG A 495 12.94 -22.18 -29.94
N GLN A 496 12.44 -21.98 -28.72
CA GLN A 496 12.02 -20.68 -28.23
C GLN A 496 13.20 -19.70 -28.09
N LEU A 497 14.38 -20.19 -27.71
CA LEU A 497 15.60 -19.38 -27.63
C LEU A 497 16.32 -19.22 -28.97
N SER A 498 15.82 -19.80 -30.06
CA SER A 498 16.44 -19.77 -31.38
C SER A 498 17.87 -20.34 -31.38
N VAL A 499 18.13 -21.33 -30.50
CA VAL A 499 19.43 -22.05 -30.42
C VAL A 499 19.27 -23.54 -30.71
N THR A 500 20.37 -24.19 -31.09
CA THR A 500 20.34 -25.65 -31.28
C THR A 500 20.21 -26.37 -29.93
N ARG A 501 19.53 -27.52 -29.91
CA ARG A 501 19.38 -28.35 -28.70
C ARG A 501 20.74 -28.72 -28.08
N ARG A 502 21.78 -28.87 -28.94
CA ARG A 502 23.15 -29.17 -28.48
C ARG A 502 23.74 -28.00 -27.67
N ILE A 503 23.60 -26.77 -28.16
CA ILE A 503 24.05 -25.55 -27.48
C ILE A 503 23.30 -25.37 -26.16
N LEU A 504 21.98 -25.55 -26.13
CA LEU A 504 21.20 -25.42 -24.92
C LEU A 504 21.59 -26.49 -23.88
N ASN A 505 21.74 -27.75 -24.25
CA ASN A 505 22.17 -28.81 -23.34
C ASN A 505 23.57 -28.56 -22.79
N TYR A 506 24.51 -28.06 -23.60
CA TYR A 506 25.82 -27.64 -23.12
C TYR A 506 25.75 -26.55 -22.05
N LYS A 507 24.92 -25.51 -22.29
CA LYS A 507 24.72 -24.42 -21.34
C LYS A 507 24.04 -24.92 -20.06
N ILE A 508 23.02 -25.78 -20.15
CA ILE A 508 22.33 -26.42 -19.03
C ILE A 508 23.32 -27.17 -18.14
N SER A 509 24.22 -27.97 -18.77
CA SER A 509 25.25 -28.72 -18.04
C SER A 509 26.30 -27.79 -17.42
N LYS A 510 26.77 -26.79 -18.18
CA LYS A 510 27.79 -25.84 -17.71
C LYS A 510 27.32 -24.98 -16.54
N LEU A 511 26.02 -24.61 -16.53
CA LEU A 511 25.40 -23.73 -15.52
C LEU A 511 24.70 -24.51 -14.38
N ASP A 512 24.88 -25.85 -14.33
CA ASP A 512 24.33 -26.75 -13.32
C ASP A 512 22.80 -26.60 -13.12
N ILE A 513 22.07 -26.59 -14.23
CA ILE A 513 20.61 -26.48 -14.23
C ILE A 513 20.00 -27.87 -14.35
N THR A 514 19.03 -28.23 -13.51
CA THR A 514 18.34 -29.51 -13.52
C THR A 514 16.96 -29.40 -14.20
N PRO A 515 16.80 -29.75 -15.50
CA PRO A 515 15.51 -29.59 -16.20
C PRO A 515 14.36 -30.42 -15.62
N LYS A 516 14.67 -31.49 -14.87
CA LYS A 516 13.65 -32.34 -14.23
C LYS A 516 12.84 -31.63 -13.14
N THR A 517 13.35 -30.58 -12.53
CA THR A 517 12.68 -29.82 -11.48
C THR A 517 11.50 -29.01 -12.01
N PHE A 518 11.43 -28.74 -13.31
CA PHE A 518 10.38 -27.97 -13.96
C PHE A 518 9.26 -28.85 -14.57
N LYS A 519 9.28 -30.17 -14.36
CA LYS A 519 8.19 -31.06 -14.83
C LYS A 519 6.97 -30.88 -13.90
N PRO A 520 5.75 -30.69 -14.44
CA PRO A 520 4.55 -30.66 -13.63
C PRO A 520 4.37 -31.99 -12.88
N LYS A 521 4.10 -31.95 -11.58
CA LYS A 521 3.99 -33.12 -10.69
C LYS A 521 2.86 -34.10 -11.03
N ASN A 522 1.95 -33.79 -11.97
CA ASN A 522 0.81 -34.62 -12.37
C ASN A 522 0.60 -34.56 -13.90
N ALA A 523 1.38 -35.32 -14.67
CA ALA A 523 0.98 -35.67 -16.04
C ALA A 523 0.54 -37.15 -16.06
N PRO A 524 -0.71 -37.49 -16.52
CA PRO A 524 -1.13 -38.88 -16.66
C PRO A 524 -0.22 -39.58 -17.67
N LYS A 525 0.27 -40.79 -17.31
CA LYS A 525 1.02 -41.67 -18.22
C LYS A 525 0.16 -41.93 -19.45
N ARG A 526 0.57 -41.46 -20.62
CA ARG A 526 0.01 -41.92 -21.89
C ARG A 526 0.26 -43.41 -21.98
N ALA A 527 -0.84 -44.17 -21.96
CA ALA A 527 -0.84 -45.58 -22.31
C ALA A 527 -0.28 -45.74 -23.73
N GLY A 528 0.60 -46.67 -23.90
CA GLY A 528 1.27 -46.93 -25.16
C GLY A 528 0.33 -47.45 -26.26
N ARG A 529 0.64 -47.09 -27.45
CA ARG A 529 0.46 -47.88 -28.67
C ARG A 529 1.80 -48.00 -29.34
#